data_8528a2a9d1e7f6badc63f9e490a8311c
#
_entry.id   8528a2a9d1e7f6badc63f9e490a8311c
#
_cell.length_a   1.000
_cell.length_b   1.000
_cell.length_c   1.000
_cell.angle_alpha   90.00
_cell.angle_beta   90.00
_cell.angle_gamma   90.00
#
_symmetry.space_group_name_H-M   'P 1'
#
loop_
_entity.id
_entity.type
_entity.pdbx_description
1 polymer ?
#
loop_
_entity_poly.entity_id
_entity_poly.type
_entity_poly.pdbx_seq_one_letter_code
_entity_poly.pdbx_strand_id
1 'polypeptide(L)'
;EITDGKYLREAVYGLREPQQEETVEIIRMSEVDTQTVEWLWEPYIPFGKVTIVQGNPGEGKTTLALRLCAACTNRKPFPAMAEHEPFNVIYQTAEDGLGDTVKPRLMEADADLDRVLVIDEGKQELSLSDERIERAIRQTGARLIILDPIQAYVGEKTDMNKANEIRPIFRRLAEVAERTGCAVVLIGHLNKAAGGQSAYRGLGSIDFRAAARSVLLIGRVKREPNVRVIIHDKSSLAPEGKPMAFSLGAESGFSWIGEYDITADELLSGTGGNTETKTEQAERLILDLLADGKEMASEDIVKAAAEAGISERTVQNAKRSMGGILGARRVGSQWYNFIKKKQPPETAK
;
A
#
# COMPACT_ATOMS: atom_id res chain seq x y z
N GLU A 1 26.88 52.56 -28.23
CA GLU A 1 28.19 52.19 -27.65
C GLU A 1 28.18 50.69 -27.35
N ILE A 2 29.01 49.97 -28.13
CA ILE A 2 29.18 48.52 -27.96
C ILE A 2 30.17 48.32 -26.83
N THR A 3 29.65 48.04 -25.61
CA THR A 3 30.46 47.89 -24.40
C THR A 3 30.84 46.44 -24.09
N ASP A 4 30.46 45.46 -24.92
CA ASP A 4 30.79 44.05 -24.70
C ASP A 4 31.80 43.55 -25.73
N GLY A 5 33.02 43.23 -25.25
CA GLY A 5 34.12 42.74 -26.10
C GLY A 5 33.82 41.44 -26.88
N LYS A 6 32.80 40.71 -26.49
CA LYS A 6 32.32 39.50 -27.17
C LYS A 6 31.67 39.83 -28.52
N TYR A 7 30.84 40.86 -28.58
CA TYR A 7 30.21 41.33 -29.84
C TYR A 7 31.21 41.94 -30.81
N LEU A 8 32.26 42.61 -30.30
CA LEU A 8 33.33 43.15 -31.13
C LEU A 8 34.15 42.06 -31.80
N ARG A 9 34.43 40.94 -31.12
CA ARG A 9 35.14 39.79 -31.71
C ARG A 9 34.31 39.07 -32.78
N GLU A 10 33.04 38.85 -32.56
CA GLU A 10 32.15 38.25 -33.56
C GLU A 10 31.94 39.16 -34.78
N ALA A 11 31.83 40.46 -34.58
CA ALA A 11 31.58 41.40 -35.66
C ALA A 11 32.84 41.67 -36.52
N VAL A 12 34.05 41.63 -35.94
CA VAL A 12 35.29 41.97 -36.63
C VAL A 12 36.03 40.77 -37.16
N TYR A 13 35.97 39.62 -36.50
CA TYR A 13 36.80 38.46 -36.86
C TYR A 13 36.01 37.20 -37.25
N GLY A 14 34.68 37.20 -37.07
CA GLY A 14 33.85 36.02 -37.37
C GLY A 14 34.20 34.78 -36.52
N LEU A 15 34.97 34.98 -35.44
CA LEU A 15 35.44 33.92 -34.57
C LEU A 15 34.37 33.68 -33.47
N ARG A 16 33.60 32.60 -33.63
CA ARG A 16 32.86 32.06 -32.51
C ARG A 16 33.86 31.47 -31.50
N GLU A 17 33.75 31.83 -30.24
CA GLU A 17 34.45 31.09 -29.17
C GLU A 17 34.06 29.61 -29.33
N PRO A 18 35.01 28.67 -29.22
CA PRO A 18 34.66 27.26 -29.23
C PRO A 18 33.68 27.04 -28.08
N GLN A 19 32.46 26.58 -28.39
CA GLN A 19 31.55 26.10 -27.40
C GLN A 19 32.30 24.97 -26.69
N GLN A 20 32.55 25.11 -25.38
CA GLN A 20 33.01 24.01 -24.57
C GLN A 20 31.95 22.92 -24.73
N GLU A 21 32.29 21.82 -25.39
CA GLU A 21 31.46 20.63 -25.40
C GLU A 21 31.29 20.22 -23.93
N GLU A 22 30.07 20.35 -23.44
CA GLU A 22 29.73 19.79 -22.14
C GLU A 22 30.00 18.29 -22.20
N THR A 23 31.06 17.84 -21.54
CA THR A 23 31.40 16.42 -21.47
C THR A 23 30.28 15.70 -20.65
N VAL A 24 29.59 14.78 -21.30
CA VAL A 24 28.60 13.94 -20.66
C VAL A 24 29.33 12.98 -19.71
N GLU A 25 28.97 13.04 -18.43
CA GLU A 25 29.49 12.10 -17.42
C GLU A 25 28.78 10.75 -17.60
N ILE A 26 29.55 9.72 -17.91
CA ILE A 26 29.04 8.36 -18.14
C ILE A 26 29.57 7.44 -17.05
N ILE A 27 28.65 6.82 -16.29
CA ILE A 27 28.97 5.86 -15.24
C ILE A 27 28.81 4.44 -15.80
N ARG A 28 29.80 3.59 -15.57
CA ARG A 28 29.71 2.17 -15.92
C ARG A 28 28.97 1.41 -14.83
N MET A 29 28.04 0.54 -15.21
CA MET A 29 27.28 -0.26 -14.23
C MET A 29 28.18 -1.17 -13.38
N SER A 30 29.36 -1.57 -13.86
CA SER A 30 30.36 -2.32 -13.09
C SER A 30 31.02 -1.51 -11.97
N GLU A 31 30.91 -0.19 -12.01
CA GLU A 31 31.44 0.74 -11.00
C GLU A 31 30.38 1.15 -9.96
N VAL A 32 29.15 0.69 -10.15
CA VAL A 32 28.02 0.98 -9.23
C VAL A 32 27.93 -0.12 -8.17
N ASP A 33 28.05 0.28 -6.91
CA ASP A 33 27.83 -0.62 -5.78
C ASP A 33 26.38 -1.08 -5.67
N THR A 34 26.19 -2.38 -5.48
CA THR A 34 24.85 -2.94 -5.22
C THR A 34 24.36 -2.55 -3.83
N GLN A 35 23.13 -2.07 -3.76
CA GLN A 35 22.47 -1.73 -2.50
C GLN A 35 21.25 -2.62 -2.29
N THR A 36 21.10 -3.15 -1.07
CA THR A 36 19.88 -3.86 -0.66
C THR A 36 18.80 -2.85 -0.27
N VAL A 37 17.54 -3.17 -0.58
CA VAL A 37 16.41 -2.34 -0.15
C VAL A 37 16.20 -2.56 1.35
N GLU A 38 16.26 -1.47 2.12
CA GLU A 38 15.85 -1.47 3.52
C GLU A 38 14.36 -1.21 3.62
N TRP A 39 13.68 -1.91 4.53
CA TRP A 39 12.24 -1.82 4.71
C TRP A 39 11.88 -1.26 6.09
N LEU A 40 10.96 -0.30 6.10
CA LEU A 40 10.23 0.08 7.31
C LEU A 40 9.17 -0.98 7.62
N TRP A 41 8.43 -1.39 6.60
CA TRP A 41 7.41 -2.43 6.67
C TRP A 41 7.47 -3.29 5.41
N GLU A 42 8.12 -4.44 5.48
CA GLU A 42 8.33 -5.33 4.33
C GLU A 42 7.04 -6.10 3.97
N PRO A 43 6.66 -6.17 2.70
CA PRO A 43 7.23 -5.49 1.52
C PRO A 43 6.50 -4.18 1.17
N TYR A 44 5.78 -3.57 2.10
CA TYR A 44 4.81 -2.48 1.86
C TYR A 44 5.45 -1.10 1.84
N ILE A 45 6.34 -0.77 2.78
CA ILE A 45 6.93 0.57 2.93
C ILE A 45 8.45 0.46 2.99
N PRO A 46 9.16 0.79 1.90
CA PRO A 46 10.62 0.84 1.89
C PRO A 46 11.16 2.14 2.50
N PHE A 47 12.31 2.09 3.15
CA PHE A 47 13.08 3.28 3.49
C PHE A 47 13.66 3.94 2.23
N GLY A 48 13.89 5.26 2.29
CA GLY A 48 14.47 6.03 1.19
C GLY A 48 13.60 6.10 -0.07
N LYS A 49 12.33 5.77 0.00
CA LYS A 49 11.41 5.76 -1.16
C LYS A 49 10.05 6.35 -0.80
N VAL A 50 9.28 6.66 -1.84
CA VAL A 50 7.92 7.19 -1.71
C VAL A 50 6.91 6.05 -1.80
N THR A 51 6.03 5.97 -0.80
CA THR A 51 4.85 5.10 -0.74
C THR A 51 3.59 5.93 -0.73
N ILE A 52 2.59 5.55 -1.51
CA ILE A 52 1.26 6.18 -1.49
C ILE A 52 0.29 5.25 -0.76
N VAL A 53 -0.48 5.82 0.16
CA VAL A 53 -1.60 5.15 0.84
C VAL A 53 -2.88 5.83 0.40
N GLN A 54 -3.72 5.14 -0.36
CA GLN A 54 -4.92 5.71 -0.95
C GLN A 54 -6.20 4.95 -0.53
N GLY A 55 -7.34 5.64 -0.53
CA GLY A 55 -8.64 5.07 -0.18
C GLY A 55 -9.70 6.16 -0.10
N ASN A 56 -10.99 5.78 -0.04
CA ASN A 56 -12.06 6.75 0.12
C ASN A 56 -11.98 7.47 1.48
N PRO A 57 -12.61 8.64 1.64
CA PRO A 57 -12.76 9.28 2.95
C PRO A 57 -13.40 8.33 3.98
N GLY A 58 -12.90 8.36 5.23
CA GLY A 58 -13.43 7.54 6.32
C GLY A 58 -13.05 6.06 6.30
N GLU A 59 -12.13 5.63 5.42
CA GLU A 59 -11.67 4.24 5.34
C GLU A 59 -10.52 3.89 6.32
N GLY A 60 -10.13 4.82 7.20
CA GLY A 60 -9.15 4.54 8.26
C GLY A 60 -7.68 4.78 7.86
N LYS A 61 -7.40 5.53 6.78
CA LYS A 61 -6.04 5.87 6.35
C LYS A 61 -5.25 6.61 7.42
N THR A 62 -5.80 7.71 7.95
CA THR A 62 -5.22 8.48 9.05
C THR A 62 -5.00 7.62 10.29
N THR A 63 -5.98 6.76 10.67
CA THR A 63 -5.83 5.85 11.80
C THR A 63 -4.64 4.90 11.60
N LEU A 64 -4.51 4.29 10.42
CA LEU A 64 -3.37 3.44 10.09
C LEU A 64 -2.05 4.22 10.19
N ALA A 65 -2.01 5.45 9.67
CA ALA A 65 -0.83 6.32 9.72
C ALA A 65 -0.40 6.61 11.17
N LEU A 66 -1.34 6.93 12.05
CA LEU A 66 -1.04 7.19 13.46
C LEU A 66 -0.61 5.92 14.22
N ARG A 67 -1.17 4.74 13.88
CA ARG A 67 -0.67 3.44 14.40
C ARG A 67 0.74 3.14 13.89
N LEU A 68 1.07 3.51 12.65
CA LEU A 68 2.44 3.42 12.13
C LEU A 68 3.39 4.35 12.91
N CYS A 69 2.97 5.59 13.22
CA CYS A 69 3.73 6.48 14.10
C CYS A 69 4.01 5.83 15.46
N ALA A 70 3.01 5.20 16.08
CA ALA A 70 3.17 4.52 17.37
C ALA A 70 4.13 3.32 17.28
N ALA A 71 4.05 2.55 16.20
CA ALA A 71 5.00 1.46 15.95
C ALA A 71 6.43 1.99 15.87
N CYS A 72 6.66 3.06 15.11
CA CYS A 72 7.98 3.65 14.89
C CYS A 72 8.56 4.34 16.14
N THR A 73 7.72 4.99 16.93
CA THR A 73 8.16 5.82 18.07
C THR A 73 8.18 5.09 19.40
N ASN A 74 7.34 4.06 19.57
CA ASN A 74 7.15 3.34 20.83
C ASN A 74 7.06 1.81 20.67
N ARG A 75 7.63 1.26 19.59
CA ARG A 75 7.67 -0.20 19.32
C ARG A 75 6.31 -0.90 19.46
N LYS A 76 5.22 -0.21 19.10
CA LYS A 76 3.89 -0.85 19.16
C LYS A 76 3.75 -1.94 18.10
N PRO A 77 3.02 -3.01 18.39
CA PRO A 77 2.86 -4.11 17.45
C PRO A 77 2.33 -3.63 16.09
N PHE A 78 3.05 -3.98 15.02
CA PHE A 78 2.63 -3.75 13.65
C PHE A 78 2.95 -5.01 12.84
N PRO A 79 1.99 -5.64 12.18
CA PRO A 79 2.16 -6.95 11.56
C PRO A 79 3.30 -6.95 10.55
N ALA A 80 4.15 -7.97 10.60
CA ALA A 80 5.28 -8.16 9.71
C ALA A 80 6.30 -7.01 9.67
N MET A 81 6.24 -6.06 10.63
CA MET A 81 7.29 -5.07 10.80
C MET A 81 8.46 -5.68 11.57
N ALA A 82 9.67 -5.52 11.06
CA ALA A 82 10.87 -5.96 11.76
C ALA A 82 11.09 -5.15 13.06
N GLU A 83 11.69 -5.77 14.06
CA GLU A 83 12.09 -5.07 15.27
C GLU A 83 13.09 -3.95 14.95
N HIS A 84 12.91 -2.80 15.55
CA HIS A 84 13.78 -1.64 15.39
C HIS A 84 13.83 -0.79 16.66
N GLU A 85 14.88 0.00 16.82
CA GLU A 85 14.92 1.04 17.85
C GLU A 85 13.93 2.16 17.54
N PRO A 86 13.28 2.76 18.58
CA PRO A 86 12.43 3.91 18.39
C PRO A 86 13.15 5.07 17.70
N PHE A 87 12.48 5.70 16.74
CA PHE A 87 13.02 6.83 15.99
C PHE A 87 11.99 7.94 15.79
N ASN A 88 12.47 9.14 15.40
CA ASN A 88 11.62 10.30 15.18
C ASN A 88 10.82 10.15 13.88
N VAL A 89 9.57 10.59 13.93
CA VAL A 89 8.62 10.62 12.83
C VAL A 89 8.14 12.06 12.63
N ILE A 90 8.04 12.50 11.38
CA ILE A 90 7.34 13.75 11.05
C ILE A 90 5.95 13.37 10.53
N TYR A 91 4.90 13.86 11.21
CA TYR A 91 3.51 13.69 10.79
C TYR A 91 2.92 15.05 10.45
N GLN A 92 2.68 15.30 9.17
CA GLN A 92 2.15 16.56 8.68
C GLN A 92 0.72 16.38 8.22
N THR A 93 -0.18 17.22 8.73
CA THR A 93 -1.60 17.21 8.39
C THR A 93 -2.10 18.62 8.11
N ALA A 94 -3.01 18.73 7.14
CA ALA A 94 -3.66 19.99 6.78
C ALA A 94 -5.19 19.98 7.06
N GLU A 95 -5.76 18.81 7.38
CA GLU A 95 -7.20 18.68 7.62
C GLU A 95 -7.53 18.55 9.12
N ASP A 96 -6.72 17.81 9.86
CA ASP A 96 -6.98 17.48 11.26
C ASP A 96 -6.24 18.45 12.20
N GLY A 97 -6.92 18.98 13.21
CA GLY A 97 -6.34 19.81 14.26
C GLY A 97 -5.34 19.01 15.13
N LEU A 98 -4.16 19.62 15.40
CA LEU A 98 -3.11 18.94 16.15
C LEU A 98 -3.53 18.64 17.60
N GLY A 99 -4.24 19.57 18.24
CA GLY A 99 -4.58 19.49 19.66
C GLY A 99 -5.84 18.69 19.96
N ASP A 100 -6.83 18.77 19.11
CA ASP A 100 -8.15 18.21 19.32
C ASP A 100 -8.35 16.84 18.64
N THR A 101 -7.58 16.54 17.61
CA THR A 101 -7.76 15.34 16.80
C THR A 101 -6.51 14.48 16.77
N VAL A 102 -5.36 15.00 16.31
CA VAL A 102 -4.14 14.23 16.09
C VAL A 102 -3.53 13.73 17.39
N LYS A 103 -3.28 14.65 18.34
CA LYS A 103 -2.66 14.30 19.62
C LYS A 103 -3.48 13.28 20.42
N PRO A 104 -4.81 13.43 20.59
CA PRO A 104 -5.63 12.41 21.26
C PRO A 104 -5.53 11.03 20.61
N ARG A 105 -5.54 10.97 19.27
CA ARG A 105 -5.43 9.69 18.53
C ARG A 105 -4.04 9.07 18.64
N LEU A 106 -2.97 9.88 18.67
CA LEU A 106 -1.61 9.39 18.93
C LEU A 106 -1.49 8.83 20.36
N MET A 107 -2.10 9.49 21.35
CA MET A 107 -2.18 8.98 22.72
C MET A 107 -2.95 7.64 22.80
N GLU A 108 -4.08 7.53 22.11
CA GLU A 108 -4.84 6.28 21.99
C GLU A 108 -4.03 5.17 21.33
N ALA A 109 -3.20 5.52 20.32
CA ALA A 109 -2.28 4.60 19.67
C ALA A 109 -1.07 4.25 20.54
N ASP A 110 -0.89 4.93 21.68
CA ASP A 110 0.25 4.81 22.59
C ASP A 110 1.59 5.13 21.88
N ALA A 111 1.61 6.22 21.09
CA ALA A 111 2.81 6.74 20.47
C ALA A 111 3.65 7.53 21.49
N ASP A 112 4.98 7.52 21.32
CA ASP A 112 5.86 8.45 22.02
C ASP A 112 5.75 9.84 21.38
N LEU A 113 5.03 10.75 22.05
CA LEU A 113 4.73 12.09 21.53
C LEU A 113 5.98 12.97 21.38
N ASP A 114 7.05 12.71 22.12
CA ASP A 114 8.31 13.46 22.00
C ASP A 114 9.06 13.10 20.71
N ARG A 115 8.69 11.99 20.08
CA ARG A 115 9.24 11.53 18.80
C ARG A 115 8.34 11.77 17.60
N VAL A 116 7.09 12.24 17.80
CA VAL A 116 6.21 12.66 16.72
C VAL A 116 6.30 14.16 16.53
N LEU A 117 6.86 14.58 15.42
CA LEU A 117 7.22 15.96 15.12
C LEU A 117 6.35 16.53 14.01
N VAL A 118 6.15 17.84 14.00
CA VAL A 118 5.39 18.56 12.97
C VAL A 118 6.22 19.73 12.48
N ILE A 119 6.20 20.01 11.18
CA ILE A 119 6.80 21.21 10.60
C ILE A 119 5.80 22.37 10.81
N ASP A 120 6.25 23.45 11.46
CA ASP A 120 5.41 24.61 11.70
C ASP A 120 5.12 25.36 10.38
N GLU A 121 3.83 25.49 10.05
CA GLU A 121 3.32 26.18 8.87
C GLU A 121 2.79 27.60 9.18
N GLY A 122 2.93 28.06 10.42
CA GLY A 122 2.34 29.33 10.85
C GLY A 122 2.80 30.58 10.08
N LYS A 123 3.92 30.50 9.34
CA LYS A 123 4.42 31.60 8.51
C LYS A 123 4.27 31.35 7.01
N GLN A 124 4.23 30.11 6.59
CA GLN A 124 4.17 29.72 5.18
C GLN A 124 3.68 28.28 5.08
N GLU A 125 2.66 28.06 4.26
CA GLU A 125 2.17 26.72 3.90
C GLU A 125 3.30 25.84 3.34
N LEU A 126 3.23 24.56 3.64
CA LEU A 126 4.18 23.57 3.17
C LEU A 126 3.75 23.04 1.80
N SER A 127 4.71 22.82 0.91
CA SER A 127 4.46 22.09 -0.37
C SER A 127 5.40 20.90 -0.49
N LEU A 128 5.05 19.93 -1.35
CA LEU A 128 5.85 18.72 -1.59
C LEU A 128 7.26 19.04 -2.15
N SER A 129 7.45 20.20 -2.74
CA SER A 129 8.75 20.67 -3.27
C SER A 129 9.51 21.59 -2.30
N ASP A 130 9.00 21.78 -1.09
CA ASP A 130 9.60 22.67 -0.11
C ASP A 130 10.88 22.08 0.51
N GLU A 131 11.94 22.87 0.56
CA GLU A 131 13.22 22.47 1.14
C GLU A 131 13.15 22.27 2.67
N ARG A 132 12.13 22.80 3.32
CA ARG A 132 11.88 22.56 4.74
C ARG A 132 11.67 21.09 5.05
N ILE A 133 11.14 20.30 4.12
CA ILE A 133 10.98 18.86 4.30
C ILE A 133 12.34 18.18 4.51
N GLU A 134 13.28 18.38 3.60
CA GLU A 134 14.63 17.79 3.73
C GLU A 134 15.36 18.34 4.96
N ARG A 135 15.27 19.64 5.21
CA ARG A 135 15.88 20.24 6.41
C ARG A 135 15.33 19.69 7.71
N ALA A 136 14.01 19.51 7.81
CA ALA A 136 13.37 18.93 9.00
C ALA A 136 13.81 17.48 9.21
N ILE A 137 13.84 16.67 8.16
CA ILE A 137 14.32 15.28 8.24
C ILE A 137 15.77 15.23 8.77
N ARG A 138 16.67 16.04 8.19
CA ARG A 138 18.08 16.08 8.60
C ARG A 138 18.27 16.62 10.02
N GLN A 139 17.55 17.68 10.39
CA GLN A 139 17.65 18.31 11.70
C GLN A 139 17.15 17.40 12.82
N THR A 140 16.13 16.61 12.57
CA THR A 140 15.48 15.76 13.57
C THR A 140 15.96 14.32 13.54
N GLY A 141 16.63 13.90 12.48
CA GLY A 141 16.97 12.50 12.24
C GLY A 141 15.74 11.61 12.01
N ALA A 142 14.63 12.20 11.55
CA ALA A 142 13.41 11.44 11.29
C ALA A 142 13.63 10.40 10.19
N ARG A 143 13.16 9.17 10.41
CA ARG A 143 13.23 8.09 9.43
C ARG A 143 11.91 7.81 8.70
N LEU A 144 10.84 8.48 9.12
CA LEU A 144 9.53 8.45 8.48
C LEU A 144 8.97 9.86 8.43
N ILE A 145 8.43 10.25 7.26
CA ILE A 145 7.57 11.42 7.11
C ILE A 145 6.24 10.99 6.48
N ILE A 146 5.13 11.46 7.06
CA ILE A 146 3.77 11.22 6.57
C ILE A 146 3.15 12.58 6.24
N LEU A 147 2.54 12.68 5.06
CA LEU A 147 1.81 13.87 4.60
C LEU A 147 0.34 13.49 4.37
N ASP A 148 -0.58 14.06 5.14
CA ASP A 148 -2.01 13.70 5.20
C ASP A 148 -2.93 14.93 5.14
N PRO A 149 -3.68 15.14 4.05
CA PRO A 149 -3.60 14.45 2.77
C PRO A 149 -2.62 15.11 1.80
N ILE A 150 -2.09 14.33 0.84
CA ILE A 150 -1.18 14.83 -0.19
C ILE A 150 -1.76 16.00 -0.98
N GLN A 151 -3.09 16.03 -1.18
CA GLN A 151 -3.77 17.06 -1.94
C GLN A 151 -3.49 18.47 -1.41
N ALA A 152 -3.36 18.61 -0.11
CA ALA A 152 -3.08 19.90 0.53
C ALA A 152 -1.65 20.41 0.27
N TYR A 153 -0.73 19.51 -0.09
CA TYR A 153 0.69 19.84 -0.24
C TYR A 153 1.18 19.92 -1.68
N VAL A 154 0.33 19.69 -2.68
CA VAL A 154 0.71 19.76 -4.11
C VAL A 154 0.93 21.22 -4.57
N GLY A 155 0.29 22.18 -3.91
CA GLY A 155 0.32 23.60 -4.23
C GLY A 155 -0.87 24.04 -5.10
N GLU A 156 -1.41 25.23 -4.80
CA GLU A 156 -2.66 25.74 -5.40
C GLU A 156 -2.63 25.86 -6.94
N LYS A 157 -1.46 26.09 -7.53
CA LYS A 157 -1.30 26.30 -8.98
C LYS A 157 -1.04 25.03 -9.75
N THR A 158 -0.91 23.89 -9.07
CA THR A 158 -0.55 22.60 -9.69
C THR A 158 -1.79 21.78 -9.97
N ASP A 159 -2.02 21.45 -11.23
CA ASP A 159 -3.11 20.52 -11.61
C ASP A 159 -2.66 19.07 -11.39
N MET A 160 -3.26 18.42 -10.40
CA MET A 160 -2.97 17.03 -10.04
C MET A 160 -3.25 16.02 -11.16
N ASN A 161 -3.98 16.40 -12.20
CA ASN A 161 -4.28 15.53 -13.33
C ASN A 161 -3.27 15.69 -14.48
N LYS A 162 -2.37 16.67 -14.38
CA LYS A 162 -1.34 16.93 -15.41
C LYS A 162 -0.01 16.31 -15.02
N ALA A 163 0.39 15.31 -15.79
CA ALA A 163 1.65 14.59 -15.64
C ALA A 163 2.89 15.49 -15.60
N ASN A 164 2.94 16.49 -16.50
CA ASN A 164 4.07 17.41 -16.61
C ASN A 164 4.24 18.32 -15.37
N GLU A 165 3.19 18.56 -14.61
CA GLU A 165 3.23 19.36 -13.40
C GLU A 165 3.60 18.51 -12.16
N ILE A 166 3.13 17.26 -12.12
CA ILE A 166 3.30 16.34 -11.00
C ILE A 166 4.66 15.63 -10.98
N ARG A 167 5.14 15.16 -12.14
CA ARG A 167 6.40 14.42 -12.24
C ARG A 167 7.61 15.13 -11.61
N PRO A 168 7.85 16.43 -11.84
CA PRO A 168 8.97 17.14 -11.22
C PRO A 168 8.89 17.19 -9.70
N ILE A 169 7.69 17.39 -9.15
CA ILE A 169 7.45 17.43 -7.71
C ILE A 169 7.79 16.09 -7.07
N PHE A 170 7.27 15.00 -7.63
CA PHE A 170 7.54 13.65 -7.15
C PHE A 170 8.99 13.24 -7.30
N ARG A 171 9.63 13.61 -8.41
CA ARG A 171 11.05 13.35 -8.61
C ARG A 171 11.88 13.99 -7.50
N ARG A 172 11.64 15.27 -7.20
CA ARG A 172 12.33 15.97 -6.12
C ARG A 172 12.10 15.30 -4.75
N LEU A 173 10.85 14.92 -4.44
CA LEU A 173 10.53 14.24 -3.20
C LEU A 173 11.19 12.85 -3.10
N ALA A 174 11.24 12.11 -4.21
CA ALA A 174 11.93 10.83 -4.29
C ALA A 174 13.46 10.99 -4.08
N GLU A 175 14.05 12.03 -4.64
CA GLU A 175 15.46 12.37 -4.42
C GLU A 175 15.74 12.74 -2.94
N VAL A 176 14.84 13.46 -2.30
CA VAL A 176 14.93 13.76 -0.85
C VAL A 176 14.87 12.47 -0.04
N ALA A 177 13.89 11.61 -0.34
CA ALA A 177 13.76 10.31 0.32
C ALA A 177 15.06 9.49 0.21
N GLU A 178 15.61 9.39 -0.99
CA GLU A 178 16.83 8.61 -1.27
C GLU A 178 18.06 9.18 -0.57
N ARG A 179 18.28 10.50 -0.63
CA ARG A 179 19.44 11.16 0.01
C ARG A 179 19.39 11.12 1.52
N THR A 180 18.20 11.08 2.12
CA THR A 180 18.02 11.07 3.57
C THR A 180 17.83 9.68 4.17
N GLY A 181 17.51 8.69 3.33
CA GLY A 181 17.10 7.35 3.77
C GLY A 181 15.72 7.34 4.44
N CYS A 182 14.99 8.46 4.44
CA CYS A 182 13.68 8.57 5.09
C CYS A 182 12.59 7.89 4.26
N ALA A 183 11.73 7.09 4.89
CA ALA A 183 10.51 6.61 4.26
C ALA A 183 9.51 7.77 4.12
N VAL A 184 9.00 8.01 2.91
CA VAL A 184 8.00 9.05 2.63
C VAL A 184 6.67 8.40 2.36
N VAL A 185 5.67 8.67 3.20
CA VAL A 185 4.30 8.16 3.05
C VAL A 185 3.36 9.30 2.72
N LEU A 186 2.66 9.19 1.61
CA LEU A 186 1.71 10.16 1.11
C LEU A 186 0.30 9.58 1.20
N ILE A 187 -0.54 10.19 2.01
CA ILE A 187 -1.94 9.75 2.16
C ILE A 187 -2.83 10.53 1.20
N GLY A 188 -3.68 9.84 0.48
CA GLY A 188 -4.54 10.49 -0.49
C GLY A 188 -5.92 9.86 -0.64
N HIS A 189 -6.83 10.66 -1.19
CA HIS A 189 -8.18 10.25 -1.50
C HIS A 189 -8.29 9.70 -2.92
N LEU A 190 -9.09 8.65 -3.11
CA LEU A 190 -9.41 8.15 -4.44
C LEU A 190 -10.29 9.14 -5.21
N ASN A 191 -10.07 9.24 -6.52
CA ASN A 191 -10.94 9.99 -7.40
C ASN A 191 -12.32 9.32 -7.52
N LYS A 192 -13.39 10.14 -7.50
CA LYS A 192 -14.79 9.67 -7.64
C LYS A 192 -15.17 9.24 -9.06
N ALA A 193 -14.24 8.95 -9.95
CA ALA A 193 -14.54 8.50 -11.31
C ALA A 193 -15.36 7.19 -11.27
N ALA A 194 -16.60 7.25 -11.64
CA ALA A 194 -17.50 6.09 -11.67
C ALA A 194 -17.11 5.15 -12.81
N GLY A 195 -16.95 3.84 -12.51
CA GLY A 195 -16.98 2.78 -13.52
C GLY A 195 -15.64 2.28 -14.08
N GLY A 196 -14.48 2.70 -13.55
CA GLY A 196 -13.16 2.19 -13.98
C GLY A 196 -12.64 1.03 -13.13
N GLN A 197 -11.73 0.22 -13.70
CA GLN A 197 -10.93 -0.77 -12.96
C GLN A 197 -10.16 -0.07 -11.82
N SER A 198 -9.81 -0.81 -10.76
CA SER A 198 -9.11 -0.30 -9.56
C SER A 198 -7.88 0.56 -9.89
N ALA A 199 -7.12 0.17 -10.91
CA ALA A 199 -5.94 0.88 -11.38
C ALA A 199 -6.21 2.33 -11.85
N TYR A 200 -7.44 2.65 -12.25
CA TYR A 200 -7.84 3.97 -12.77
C TYR A 200 -8.55 4.86 -11.75
N ARG A 201 -8.87 4.34 -10.54
CA ARG A 201 -9.44 5.12 -9.45
C ARG A 201 -8.39 5.81 -8.58
N GLY A 202 -7.11 5.69 -8.93
CA GLY A 202 -5.99 6.24 -8.17
C GLY A 202 -6.07 7.75 -7.97
N LEU A 203 -5.26 8.22 -7.07
CA LEU A 203 -5.05 9.61 -6.73
C LEU A 203 -4.61 10.42 -7.96
N GLY A 204 -5.41 11.35 -8.44
CA GLY A 204 -5.05 12.24 -9.56
C GLY A 204 -4.75 11.49 -10.87
N SER A 205 -3.64 11.82 -11.50
CA SER A 205 -3.21 11.15 -12.73
C SER A 205 -2.56 9.79 -12.46
N ILE A 206 -2.50 8.93 -13.47
CA ILE A 206 -1.73 7.68 -13.48
C ILE A 206 -0.26 7.91 -13.06
N ASP A 207 0.24 9.13 -13.24
CA ASP A 207 1.61 9.52 -12.91
C ASP A 207 1.91 9.53 -11.41
N PHE A 208 0.93 9.79 -10.54
CA PHE A 208 1.10 9.61 -9.10
C PHE A 208 1.46 8.16 -8.75
N ARG A 209 0.67 7.22 -9.29
CA ARG A 209 0.93 5.81 -9.11
C ARG A 209 2.26 5.39 -9.75
N ALA A 210 2.60 5.94 -10.91
CA ALA A 210 3.84 5.63 -11.62
C ALA A 210 5.08 6.08 -10.84
N ALA A 211 5.04 7.25 -10.20
CA ALA A 211 6.15 7.85 -9.48
C ALA A 211 6.46 7.14 -8.14
N ALA A 212 5.45 6.60 -7.46
CA ALA A 212 5.65 5.87 -6.21
C ALA A 212 6.25 4.47 -6.44
N ARG A 213 7.08 4.00 -5.51
CA ARG A 213 7.65 2.64 -5.53
C ARG A 213 6.73 1.59 -4.92
N SER A 214 5.85 2.02 -4.03
CA SER A 214 4.80 1.21 -3.41
C SER A 214 3.49 1.99 -3.38
N VAL A 215 2.37 1.31 -3.63
CA VAL A 215 1.02 1.88 -3.51
C VAL A 215 0.16 0.93 -2.70
N LEU A 216 -0.39 1.43 -1.61
CA LEU A 216 -1.31 0.72 -0.73
C LEU A 216 -2.72 1.27 -0.92
N LEU A 217 -3.68 0.38 -1.11
CA LEU A 217 -5.09 0.71 -1.16
C LEU A 217 -5.75 0.31 0.15
N ILE A 218 -6.47 1.23 0.79
CA ILE A 218 -7.27 0.93 1.97
C ILE A 218 -8.75 1.07 1.63
N GLY A 219 -9.52 0.07 2.03
CA GLY A 219 -10.97 0.07 1.85
C GLY A 219 -11.68 -0.69 2.94
N ARG A 220 -12.98 -0.40 3.07
CA ARG A 220 -13.90 -1.06 3.99
C ARG A 220 -14.52 -2.29 3.35
N VAL A 221 -14.56 -3.39 4.09
CA VAL A 221 -15.30 -4.57 3.68
C VAL A 221 -16.80 -4.30 3.89
N LYS A 222 -17.59 -4.33 2.81
CA LYS A 222 -19.03 -3.97 2.90
C LYS A 222 -19.84 -4.82 3.86
N ARG A 223 -19.55 -6.12 3.94
CA ARG A 223 -20.26 -7.05 4.83
C ARG A 223 -19.82 -6.95 6.29
N GLU A 224 -18.61 -6.43 6.49
CA GLU A 224 -18.00 -6.29 7.80
C GLU A 224 -17.62 -4.80 8.01
N PRO A 225 -18.60 -3.93 8.36
CA PRO A 225 -18.41 -2.47 8.35
C PRO A 225 -17.28 -1.98 9.26
N ASN A 226 -16.86 -2.78 10.23
CA ASN A 226 -15.73 -2.48 11.10
C ASN A 226 -14.40 -2.98 10.55
N VAL A 227 -14.39 -3.82 9.51
CA VAL A 227 -13.16 -4.35 8.90
C VAL A 227 -12.67 -3.42 7.81
N ARG A 228 -11.38 -3.14 7.84
CA ARG A 228 -10.61 -2.42 6.82
C ARG A 228 -9.53 -3.34 6.29
N VAL A 229 -9.28 -3.27 4.99
CA VAL A 229 -8.22 -4.07 4.36
C VAL A 229 -7.25 -3.14 3.66
N ILE A 230 -5.97 -3.43 3.84
CA ILE A 230 -4.84 -2.83 3.15
C ILE A 230 -4.43 -3.79 2.06
N ILE A 231 -4.47 -3.36 0.82
CA ILE A 231 -4.03 -4.14 -0.35
C ILE A 231 -2.78 -3.50 -0.91
N HIS A 232 -1.74 -4.29 -1.16
CA HIS A 232 -0.53 -3.83 -1.85
C HIS A 232 -0.81 -3.80 -3.35
N ASP A 233 -1.34 -2.67 -3.83
CA ASP A 233 -1.85 -2.48 -5.18
C ASP A 233 -0.75 -2.28 -6.24
N LYS A 234 0.45 -1.89 -5.82
CA LYS A 234 1.67 -1.79 -6.65
C LYS A 234 2.91 -1.97 -5.81
N SER A 235 3.82 -2.80 -6.30
CA SER A 235 5.19 -2.92 -5.81
C SER A 235 6.18 -2.83 -6.96
N SER A 236 7.28 -2.07 -6.78
CA SER A 236 8.36 -1.95 -7.77
C SER A 236 9.69 -2.53 -7.27
N LEU A 237 9.76 -2.97 -6.02
CA LEU A 237 11.00 -3.35 -5.33
C LEU A 237 10.99 -4.79 -4.81
N ALA A 238 9.80 -5.38 -4.66
CA ALA A 238 9.60 -6.75 -4.21
C ALA A 238 8.27 -7.29 -4.78
N PRO A 239 7.95 -8.57 -4.68
CA PRO A 239 6.61 -9.08 -4.91
C PRO A 239 5.59 -8.37 -4.02
N GLU A 240 4.36 -8.22 -4.50
CA GLU A 240 3.29 -7.60 -3.72
C GLU A 240 3.01 -8.40 -2.44
N GLY A 241 2.86 -7.65 -1.33
CA GLY A 241 2.50 -8.24 -0.04
C GLY A 241 1.05 -8.72 -0.02
N LYS A 242 0.75 -9.63 0.89
CA LYS A 242 -0.61 -10.15 1.09
C LYS A 242 -1.52 -9.04 1.64
N PRO A 243 -2.82 -9.04 1.28
CA PRO A 243 -3.76 -8.12 1.91
C PRO A 243 -3.80 -8.32 3.42
N MET A 244 -3.79 -7.21 4.18
CA MET A 244 -3.78 -7.18 5.64
C MET A 244 -5.03 -6.47 6.14
N ALA A 245 -5.71 -7.05 7.14
CA ALA A 245 -6.92 -6.47 7.71
C ALA A 245 -6.72 -5.97 9.14
N PHE A 246 -7.48 -4.93 9.46
CA PHE A 246 -7.65 -4.43 10.82
C PHE A 246 -9.12 -4.07 11.07
N SER A 247 -9.55 -4.20 12.31
CA SER A 247 -10.87 -3.70 12.74
C SER A 247 -10.74 -2.26 13.22
N LEU A 248 -11.80 -1.48 12.96
CA LEU A 248 -11.97 -0.12 13.43
C LEU A 248 -13.43 0.09 13.82
N GLY A 249 -13.75 -0.19 15.08
CA GLY A 249 -15.08 -0.05 15.64
C GLY A 249 -15.15 1.08 16.65
N ALA A 250 -16.34 1.69 16.80
CA ALA A 250 -16.57 2.80 17.74
C ALA A 250 -16.30 2.41 19.19
N GLU A 251 -16.64 1.17 19.58
CA GLU A 251 -16.47 0.67 20.96
C GLU A 251 -15.20 -0.20 21.12
N SER A 252 -14.84 -0.96 20.07
CA SER A 252 -13.70 -1.88 20.10
C SER A 252 -12.36 -1.24 19.78
N GLY A 253 -12.37 0.01 19.28
CA GLY A 253 -11.16 0.70 18.85
C GLY A 253 -10.51 0.03 17.64
N PHE A 254 -9.17 0.15 17.57
CA PHE A 254 -8.35 -0.45 16.52
C PHE A 254 -7.76 -1.79 16.99
N SER A 255 -7.86 -2.83 16.16
CA SER A 255 -7.12 -4.08 16.36
C SER A 255 -6.74 -4.72 15.02
N TRP A 256 -5.57 -5.36 14.99
CA TRP A 256 -5.14 -6.13 13.81
C TRP A 256 -5.91 -7.46 13.72
N ILE A 257 -6.32 -7.82 12.50
CA ILE A 257 -6.95 -9.12 12.19
C ILE A 257 -5.91 -10.05 11.58
N GLY A 258 -5.01 -9.54 10.73
CA GLY A 258 -4.01 -10.31 10.01
C GLY A 258 -4.28 -10.38 8.51
N GLU A 259 -3.79 -11.46 7.86
CA GLU A 259 -3.99 -11.67 6.42
C GLU A 259 -5.48 -11.82 6.09
N TYR A 260 -5.90 -11.23 4.97
CA TYR A 260 -7.28 -11.22 4.53
C TYR A 260 -7.39 -11.51 3.03
N ASP A 261 -8.20 -12.46 2.63
CA ASP A 261 -8.30 -12.89 1.22
C ASP A 261 -9.35 -12.05 0.47
N ILE A 262 -8.89 -10.97 -0.15
CA ILE A 262 -9.70 -10.08 -0.98
C ILE A 262 -8.81 -9.39 -2.03
N THR A 263 -9.35 -9.19 -3.22
CA THR A 263 -8.69 -8.43 -4.29
C THR A 263 -9.05 -6.93 -4.24
N ALA A 264 -8.25 -6.09 -4.91
CA ALA A 264 -8.51 -4.66 -5.01
C ALA A 264 -9.84 -4.36 -5.72
N ASP A 265 -10.17 -5.13 -6.76
CA ASP A 265 -11.42 -4.96 -7.50
C ASP A 265 -12.64 -5.34 -6.66
N GLU A 266 -12.56 -6.41 -5.89
CA GLU A 266 -13.61 -6.81 -4.94
C GLU A 266 -13.82 -5.76 -3.85
N LEU A 267 -12.73 -5.25 -3.28
CA LEU A 267 -12.79 -4.23 -2.24
C LEU A 267 -13.43 -2.93 -2.76
N LEU A 268 -13.04 -2.46 -3.95
CA LEU A 268 -13.51 -1.20 -4.54
C LEU A 268 -14.92 -1.29 -5.14
N SER A 269 -15.28 -2.41 -5.77
CA SER A 269 -16.63 -2.63 -6.28
C SER A 269 -17.62 -2.85 -5.14
N GLY A 270 -17.09 -3.27 -3.98
CA GLY A 270 -17.86 -3.71 -2.85
C GLY A 270 -18.68 -4.97 -3.16
N THR A 271 -18.29 -5.70 -4.21
CA THR A 271 -18.79 -7.03 -4.54
C THR A 271 -18.03 -8.08 -3.73
N GLY A 272 -16.87 -7.75 -3.18
CA GLY A 272 -16.20 -8.51 -2.14
C GLY A 272 -17.08 -8.61 -0.90
N GLY A 273 -17.96 -9.56 -0.94
CA GLY A 273 -18.91 -9.74 0.13
C GLY A 273 -20.29 -10.19 -0.36
N ASN A 274 -20.58 -10.27 -1.68
CA ASN A 274 -21.85 -10.85 -2.19
C ASN A 274 -21.67 -11.89 -3.29
N THR A 275 -20.45 -12.16 -3.69
CA THR A 275 -20.13 -13.38 -4.42
C THR A 275 -19.27 -14.22 -3.51
N GLU A 276 -19.77 -15.40 -3.13
CA GLU A 276 -18.91 -16.47 -2.62
C GLU A 276 -17.65 -16.48 -3.46
N THR A 277 -16.48 -16.48 -2.78
CA THR A 277 -15.22 -16.64 -3.50
C THR A 277 -15.33 -17.88 -4.38
N LYS A 278 -14.62 -17.93 -5.48
CA LYS A 278 -14.60 -19.14 -6.33
C LYS A 278 -14.27 -20.40 -5.51
N THR A 279 -13.52 -20.24 -4.42
CA THR A 279 -13.19 -21.33 -3.49
C THR A 279 -14.40 -21.69 -2.62
N GLU A 280 -15.13 -20.74 -2.06
CA GLU A 280 -16.37 -20.99 -1.30
C GLU A 280 -17.48 -21.56 -2.19
N GLN A 281 -17.60 -21.06 -3.45
CA GLN A 281 -18.50 -21.67 -4.45
C GLN A 281 -18.13 -23.13 -4.71
N ALA A 282 -16.82 -23.44 -4.79
CA ALA A 282 -16.35 -24.79 -4.94
C ALA A 282 -16.63 -25.63 -3.69
N GLU A 283 -16.42 -25.09 -2.50
CA GLU A 283 -16.74 -25.77 -1.23
C GLU A 283 -18.22 -26.10 -1.12
N ARG A 284 -19.10 -25.13 -1.41
CA ARG A 284 -20.54 -25.35 -1.42
C ARG A 284 -20.95 -26.38 -2.45
N LEU A 285 -20.44 -26.27 -3.68
CA LEU A 285 -20.71 -27.26 -4.75
C LEU A 285 -20.28 -28.66 -4.30
N ILE A 286 -19.11 -28.82 -3.68
CA ILE A 286 -18.64 -30.11 -3.16
C ILE A 286 -19.57 -30.64 -2.07
N LEU A 287 -20.02 -29.74 -1.13
CA LEU A 287 -20.99 -30.15 -0.11
C LEU A 287 -22.33 -30.59 -0.68
N ASP A 288 -22.85 -29.87 -1.68
CA ASP A 288 -24.09 -30.21 -2.37
C ASP A 288 -23.99 -31.54 -3.14
N LEU A 289 -22.90 -31.76 -3.86
CA LEU A 289 -22.64 -32.99 -4.62
C LEU A 289 -22.48 -34.22 -3.70
N LEU A 290 -21.93 -34.01 -2.50
CA LEU A 290 -21.68 -35.09 -1.52
C LEU A 290 -22.73 -35.12 -0.38
N ALA A 291 -23.83 -34.38 -0.54
CA ALA A 291 -24.93 -34.36 0.41
C ALA A 291 -25.51 -35.78 0.58
N ASP A 292 -26.18 -36.02 1.71
CA ASP A 292 -26.86 -37.28 2.05
C ASP A 292 -25.94 -38.53 2.09
N GLY A 293 -24.65 -38.30 2.33
CA GLY A 293 -23.66 -39.37 2.42
C GLY A 293 -23.23 -39.96 1.10
N LYS A 294 -23.45 -39.25 0.00
CA LYS A 294 -22.97 -39.64 -1.32
C LYS A 294 -21.45 -39.59 -1.40
N GLU A 295 -20.92 -40.45 -2.23
CA GLU A 295 -19.51 -40.44 -2.63
C GLU A 295 -19.43 -40.19 -4.12
N MET A 296 -18.46 -39.37 -4.55
CA MET A 296 -18.27 -39.03 -5.96
C MET A 296 -16.80 -39.07 -6.33
N ALA A 297 -16.54 -39.54 -7.58
CA ALA A 297 -15.17 -39.54 -8.10
C ALA A 297 -14.61 -38.12 -8.19
N SER A 298 -13.33 -37.99 -7.88
CA SER A 298 -12.63 -36.68 -7.84
C SER A 298 -12.70 -35.95 -9.18
N GLU A 299 -12.69 -36.71 -10.30
CA GLU A 299 -12.81 -36.21 -11.68
C GLU A 299 -14.22 -35.67 -11.97
N ASP A 300 -15.27 -36.33 -11.46
CA ASP A 300 -16.64 -35.88 -11.66
C ASP A 300 -16.95 -34.60 -10.89
N ILE A 301 -16.35 -34.42 -9.70
CA ILE A 301 -16.41 -33.14 -8.96
C ILE A 301 -15.74 -32.02 -9.77
N VAL A 302 -14.59 -32.30 -10.40
CA VAL A 302 -13.89 -31.32 -11.24
C VAL A 302 -14.71 -30.96 -12.49
N LYS A 303 -15.38 -31.95 -13.12
CA LYS A 303 -16.28 -31.70 -14.25
C LYS A 303 -17.47 -30.83 -13.87
N ALA A 304 -18.16 -31.17 -12.79
CA ALA A 304 -19.29 -30.37 -12.30
C ALA A 304 -18.88 -28.95 -11.95
N ALA A 305 -17.67 -28.76 -11.38
CA ALA A 305 -17.13 -27.46 -11.10
C ALA A 305 -16.80 -26.67 -12.38
N ALA A 306 -16.27 -27.32 -13.41
CA ALA A 306 -15.99 -26.69 -14.71
C ALA A 306 -17.27 -26.19 -15.39
N GLU A 307 -18.38 -26.95 -15.31
CA GLU A 307 -19.70 -26.52 -15.79
C GLU A 307 -20.24 -25.31 -15.04
N ALA A 308 -19.90 -25.18 -13.75
CA ALA A 308 -20.21 -24.01 -12.93
C ALA A 308 -19.20 -22.83 -13.09
N GLY A 309 -18.25 -22.92 -14.03
CA GLY A 309 -17.25 -21.91 -14.29
C GLY A 309 -16.16 -21.80 -13.21
N ILE A 310 -15.90 -22.88 -12.47
CA ILE A 310 -14.89 -22.99 -11.41
C ILE A 310 -13.69 -23.79 -11.94
N SER A 311 -12.48 -23.24 -11.82
CA SER A 311 -11.26 -23.91 -12.29
C SER A 311 -10.88 -25.11 -11.42
N GLU A 312 -10.21 -26.11 -12.02
CA GLU A 312 -9.69 -27.27 -11.29
C GLU A 312 -8.78 -26.85 -10.12
N ARG A 313 -7.91 -25.84 -10.31
CA ARG A 313 -7.05 -25.29 -9.25
C ARG A 313 -7.86 -24.80 -8.06
N THR A 314 -9.00 -24.14 -8.30
CA THR A 314 -9.92 -23.68 -7.27
C THR A 314 -10.55 -24.84 -6.50
N VAL A 315 -10.97 -25.91 -7.22
CA VAL A 315 -11.48 -27.15 -6.63
C VAL A 315 -10.43 -27.81 -5.72
N GLN A 316 -9.17 -27.85 -6.15
CA GLN A 316 -8.08 -28.41 -5.33
C GLN A 316 -7.81 -27.59 -4.06
N ASN A 317 -7.93 -26.25 -4.15
CA ASN A 317 -7.81 -25.38 -2.98
C ASN A 317 -8.98 -25.61 -2.00
N ALA A 318 -10.22 -25.66 -2.50
CA ALA A 318 -11.41 -25.97 -1.72
C ALA A 318 -11.30 -27.35 -1.02
N LYS A 319 -10.84 -28.38 -1.71
CA LYS A 319 -10.61 -29.69 -1.09
C LYS A 319 -9.57 -29.65 0.04
N ARG A 320 -8.54 -28.80 -0.08
CA ARG A 320 -7.54 -28.62 0.98
C ARG A 320 -8.12 -27.90 2.21
N SER A 321 -8.87 -26.83 2.00
CA SER A 321 -9.49 -26.09 3.11
C SER A 321 -10.51 -26.95 3.85
N MET A 322 -11.24 -27.82 3.12
CA MET A 322 -12.21 -28.76 3.69
C MET A 322 -11.60 -30.01 4.34
N GLY A 323 -10.28 -30.12 4.46
CA GLY A 323 -9.59 -31.34 4.94
C GLY A 323 -10.06 -31.88 6.30
N GLY A 324 -10.68 -31.02 7.15
CA GLY A 324 -11.32 -31.42 8.42
C GLY A 324 -12.59 -32.26 8.22
N ILE A 325 -13.38 -31.97 7.17
CA ILE A 325 -14.71 -32.56 6.94
C ILE A 325 -14.77 -33.42 5.68
N LEU A 326 -13.88 -33.19 4.71
CA LEU A 326 -13.79 -33.96 3.49
C LEU A 326 -12.86 -35.16 3.68
N GLY A 327 -13.33 -36.35 3.30
CA GLY A 327 -12.56 -37.59 3.20
C GLY A 327 -12.27 -37.95 1.75
N ALA A 328 -11.20 -38.70 1.55
CA ALA A 328 -10.90 -39.30 0.25
C ALA A 328 -10.50 -40.78 0.41
N ARG A 329 -10.99 -41.65 -0.47
CA ARG A 329 -10.58 -43.05 -0.53
C ARG A 329 -10.31 -43.45 -1.98
N ARG A 330 -9.45 -44.43 -2.18
CA ARG A 330 -9.11 -44.96 -3.49
C ARG A 330 -9.92 -46.24 -3.74
N VAL A 331 -10.57 -46.31 -4.91
CA VAL A 331 -11.28 -47.49 -5.40
C VAL A 331 -10.76 -47.81 -6.79
N GLY A 332 -9.99 -48.87 -6.94
CA GLY A 332 -9.29 -49.17 -8.19
C GLY A 332 -8.26 -48.11 -8.56
N SER A 333 -8.40 -47.49 -9.72
CA SER A 333 -7.53 -46.43 -10.22
C SER A 333 -8.02 -45.03 -9.85
N GLN A 334 -9.25 -44.90 -9.31
CA GLN A 334 -9.89 -43.59 -9.08
C GLN A 334 -9.97 -43.23 -7.60
N TRP A 335 -9.92 -41.89 -7.32
CA TRP A 335 -10.13 -41.32 -6.01
C TRP A 335 -11.56 -40.83 -5.85
N TYR A 336 -12.23 -41.25 -4.77
CA TYR A 336 -13.58 -40.84 -4.40
C TYR A 336 -13.51 -39.91 -3.17
N ASN A 337 -14.32 -38.86 -3.20
CA ASN A 337 -14.47 -37.95 -2.07
C ASN A 337 -15.81 -38.20 -1.38
N PHE A 338 -15.86 -37.97 -0.07
CA PHE A 338 -17.05 -38.11 0.79
C PHE A 338 -16.97 -37.17 2.01
N ILE A 339 -18.11 -36.87 2.60
CA ILE A 339 -18.16 -36.10 3.86
C ILE A 339 -17.97 -37.05 5.04
N LYS A 340 -16.99 -36.75 5.90
CA LYS A 340 -16.73 -37.52 7.13
C LYS A 340 -17.91 -37.39 8.10
N LYS A 341 -18.42 -38.48 8.63
CA LYS A 341 -19.41 -38.43 9.72
C LYS A 341 -18.76 -37.89 10.97
N LYS A 342 -19.38 -36.87 11.64
CA LYS A 342 -18.96 -36.43 12.96
C LYS A 342 -18.98 -37.62 13.90
N GLN A 343 -17.84 -38.01 14.47
CA GLN A 343 -17.81 -38.92 15.61
C GLN A 343 -18.47 -38.21 16.81
N PRO A 344 -19.40 -38.82 17.54
CA PRO A 344 -19.88 -38.27 18.79
C PRO A 344 -18.69 -38.15 19.76
N PRO A 345 -18.70 -37.13 20.66
CA PRO A 345 -17.64 -36.99 21.65
C PRO A 345 -17.55 -38.26 22.49
N GLU A 346 -16.35 -38.85 22.59
CA GLU A 346 -16.09 -39.94 23.54
C GLU A 346 -16.45 -39.43 24.94
N THR A 347 -17.48 -40.02 25.52
CA THR A 347 -17.78 -39.82 26.93
C THR A 347 -16.63 -40.43 27.73
N ALA A 348 -15.80 -39.55 28.28
CA ALA A 348 -14.79 -39.94 29.26
C ALA A 348 -15.45 -40.75 30.39
N LYS A 349 -15.03 -41.99 30.54
CA LYS A 349 -15.28 -42.80 31.70
C LYS A 349 -14.33 -42.48 32.84
#